data_8d4c2d45a8c6945011afe433da2a6989
#
_entry.id   8d4c2d45a8c6945011afe433da2a6989
#
_cell.length_a   1.000
_cell.length_b   1.000
_cell.length_c   1.000
_cell.angle_alpha   90.00
_cell.angle_beta   90.00
_cell.angle_gamma   90.00
#
_symmetry.space_group_name_H-M   'P 1'
#
loop_
_entity.id
_entity.type
_entity.pdbx_description
1 polymer ?
#
loop_
_entity_poly.entity_id
_entity_poly.type
_entity_poly.pdbx_seq_one_letter_code
_entity_poly.pdbx_strand_id
1 'polypeptide(L)'
;MKKELFAVLLCATLAQAGFIKKGMEAKEAGDHRKMVEIYDNACKEGKASGCYNLAVLYSEGTGGVKKEPQKALELYEKACSANFALACNNLGYIYESGNGADQNFTKAVSYYEKSCKDNEGCTSLGLLYANGAGVERDTKKAAQLYNKACEYGDMMGCNNLGYLNMQGIGMAQDYEKAKKFYELACNGGIGIGCDNLGFLHAFGQGTKQDYAQAAKSYEKACGLGYYAGCNNLAILYAEGKGVNADDKKAQELFKKACDGGVKIGCDNAQALKDNIK
;
A
#
# COMPACT_ATOMS: atom_id res chain seq x y z
N MET A 1 -20.06 -34.72 -14.41
CA MET A 1 -18.73 -34.12 -14.12
C MET A 1 -18.77 -32.64 -13.74
N LYS A 2 -19.41 -31.70 -14.49
CA LYS A 2 -19.45 -30.27 -14.12
C LYS A 2 -20.26 -29.93 -12.84
N LYS A 3 -21.31 -30.70 -12.53
CA LYS A 3 -22.13 -30.46 -11.32
C LYS A 3 -21.44 -30.91 -10.03
N GLU A 4 -20.62 -31.95 -10.07
CA GLU A 4 -19.88 -32.43 -8.88
C GLU A 4 -18.70 -31.51 -8.56
N LEU A 5 -18.01 -30.95 -9.59
CA LEU A 5 -16.93 -30.00 -9.39
C LEU A 5 -17.42 -28.68 -8.72
N PHE A 6 -18.62 -28.23 -9.11
CA PHE A 6 -19.24 -27.03 -8.51
C PHE A 6 -19.68 -27.27 -7.05
N ALA A 7 -20.17 -28.45 -6.72
CA ALA A 7 -20.56 -28.81 -5.36
C ALA A 7 -19.32 -28.93 -4.45
N VAL A 8 -18.23 -29.49 -4.94
CA VAL A 8 -16.97 -29.60 -4.17
C VAL A 8 -16.32 -28.24 -3.95
N LEU A 9 -16.33 -27.32 -4.94
CA LEU A 9 -15.85 -25.96 -4.77
C LEU A 9 -16.72 -25.16 -3.78
N LEU A 10 -18.06 -25.31 -3.86
CA LEU A 10 -18.98 -24.61 -2.95
C LEU A 10 -18.86 -25.13 -1.51
N CYS A 11 -18.68 -26.43 -1.29
CA CYS A 11 -18.43 -27.02 0.02
C CYS A 11 -17.08 -26.61 0.59
N ALA A 12 -16.01 -26.51 -0.23
CA ALA A 12 -14.70 -26.06 0.21
C ALA A 12 -14.72 -24.59 0.67
N THR A 13 -15.43 -23.70 -0.03
CA THR A 13 -15.57 -22.29 0.35
C THR A 13 -16.42 -22.10 1.59
N LEU A 14 -17.50 -22.86 1.77
CA LEU A 14 -18.33 -22.85 2.97
C LEU A 14 -17.59 -23.41 4.21
N ALA A 15 -16.80 -24.48 4.04
CA ALA A 15 -15.99 -25.03 5.12
C ALA A 15 -14.84 -24.09 5.49
N GLN A 16 -14.26 -23.34 4.55
CA GLN A 16 -13.28 -22.30 4.83
C GLN A 16 -13.91 -21.11 5.57
N ALA A 17 -15.11 -20.68 5.21
CA ALA A 17 -15.85 -19.63 5.89
C ALA A 17 -16.18 -20.01 7.35
N GLY A 18 -16.46 -21.29 7.63
CA GLY A 18 -16.94 -21.74 8.92
C GLY A 18 -15.92 -21.64 10.05
N PHE A 19 -14.65 -22.01 9.86
CA PHE A 19 -13.64 -21.91 10.91
C PHE A 19 -13.10 -20.47 11.07
N ILE A 20 -13.04 -19.70 9.99
CA ILE A 20 -12.69 -18.26 10.04
C ILE A 20 -13.72 -17.54 10.91
N LYS A 21 -15.00 -17.73 10.66
CA LYS A 21 -16.08 -17.15 11.47
C LYS A 21 -15.97 -17.54 12.96
N LYS A 22 -15.78 -18.83 13.25
CA LYS A 22 -15.59 -19.31 14.63
C LYS A 22 -14.35 -18.70 15.30
N GLY A 23 -13.25 -18.53 14.56
CA GLY A 23 -12.05 -17.88 15.05
C GLY A 23 -12.26 -16.40 15.37
N MET A 24 -13.03 -15.69 14.52
CA MET A 24 -13.41 -14.30 14.77
C MET A 24 -14.36 -14.17 15.97
N GLU A 25 -15.36 -15.02 16.09
CA GLU A 25 -16.25 -15.08 17.24
C GLU A 25 -15.49 -15.33 18.54
N ALA A 26 -14.51 -16.25 18.53
CA ALA A 26 -13.64 -16.49 19.70
C ALA A 26 -12.78 -15.25 20.03
N LYS A 27 -12.26 -14.53 19.03
CA LYS A 27 -11.54 -13.28 19.22
C LYS A 27 -12.41 -12.19 19.85
N GLU A 28 -13.63 -12.01 19.36
CA GLU A 28 -14.60 -11.04 19.89
C GLU A 28 -15.03 -11.37 21.33
N ALA A 29 -15.14 -12.66 21.63
CA ALA A 29 -15.40 -13.14 23.00
C ALA A 29 -14.18 -13.04 23.95
N GLY A 30 -13.02 -12.62 23.46
CA GLY A 30 -11.76 -12.59 24.23
C GLY A 30 -11.14 -13.96 24.50
N ASP A 31 -11.69 -15.03 23.91
CA ASP A 31 -11.17 -16.40 24.04
C ASP A 31 -10.05 -16.65 23.00
N HIS A 32 -8.91 -16.00 23.26
CA HIS A 32 -7.75 -16.08 22.39
C HIS A 32 -7.18 -17.50 22.26
N ARG A 33 -7.27 -18.31 23.34
CA ARG A 33 -6.80 -19.69 23.31
C ARG A 33 -7.61 -20.53 22.32
N LYS A 34 -8.93 -20.40 22.36
CA LYS A 34 -9.84 -21.08 21.44
C LYS A 34 -9.64 -20.63 20.00
N MET A 35 -9.38 -19.33 19.77
CA MET A 35 -9.06 -18.81 18.43
C MET A 35 -7.80 -19.47 17.86
N VAL A 36 -6.71 -19.53 18.64
CA VAL A 36 -5.46 -20.19 18.23
C VAL A 36 -5.70 -21.68 17.93
N GLU A 37 -6.44 -22.39 18.80
CA GLU A 37 -6.78 -23.80 18.59
C GLU A 37 -7.57 -24.02 17.30
N ILE A 38 -8.54 -23.16 16.99
CA ILE A 38 -9.33 -23.23 15.73
C ILE A 38 -8.43 -23.08 14.51
N TYR A 39 -7.51 -22.11 14.50
CA TYR A 39 -6.62 -21.91 13.35
C TYR A 39 -5.54 -23.00 13.24
N ASP A 40 -5.03 -23.50 14.38
CA ASP A 40 -4.07 -24.62 14.40
C ASP A 40 -4.69 -25.90 13.84
N ASN A 41 -5.91 -26.24 14.27
CA ASN A 41 -6.64 -27.40 13.75
C ASN A 41 -6.92 -27.26 12.25
N ALA A 42 -7.37 -26.07 11.80
CA ALA A 42 -7.57 -25.80 10.39
C ALA A 42 -6.27 -25.93 9.57
N CYS A 43 -5.14 -25.46 10.12
CA CYS A 43 -3.83 -25.61 9.50
C CYS A 43 -3.36 -27.08 9.43
N LYS A 44 -3.60 -27.87 10.49
CA LYS A 44 -3.32 -29.31 10.51
C LYS A 44 -4.15 -30.08 9.48
N GLU A 45 -5.40 -29.67 9.26
CA GLU A 45 -6.29 -30.20 8.24
C GLU A 45 -5.90 -29.76 6.80
N GLY A 46 -4.80 -28.99 6.62
CA GLY A 46 -4.32 -28.54 5.33
C GLY A 46 -5.04 -27.31 4.76
N LYS A 47 -5.86 -26.62 5.58
CA LYS A 47 -6.52 -25.38 5.18
C LYS A 47 -5.51 -24.23 5.21
N ALA A 48 -5.09 -23.75 4.04
CA ALA A 48 -4.06 -22.73 3.87
C ALA A 48 -4.37 -21.43 4.65
N SER A 49 -5.63 -20.98 4.63
CA SER A 49 -6.07 -19.80 5.38
C SER A 49 -5.98 -19.98 6.91
N GLY A 50 -6.10 -21.22 7.41
CA GLY A 50 -5.85 -21.55 8.83
C GLY A 50 -4.38 -21.36 9.19
N CYS A 51 -3.47 -21.88 8.37
CA CYS A 51 -2.03 -21.67 8.55
C CYS A 51 -1.65 -20.19 8.47
N TYR A 52 -2.22 -19.45 7.51
CA TYR A 52 -2.00 -18.02 7.36
C TYR A 52 -2.44 -17.24 8.61
N ASN A 53 -3.66 -17.45 9.09
CA ASN A 53 -4.15 -16.74 10.26
C ASN A 53 -3.32 -17.08 11.51
N LEU A 54 -2.92 -18.33 11.68
CA LEU A 54 -2.03 -18.74 12.77
C LEU A 54 -0.65 -18.08 12.64
N ALA A 55 -0.12 -17.98 11.42
CA ALA A 55 1.14 -17.28 11.14
C ALA A 55 1.09 -15.80 11.54
N VAL A 56 0.00 -15.10 11.21
CA VAL A 56 -0.22 -13.71 11.62
C VAL A 56 -0.15 -13.56 13.14
N LEU A 57 -0.82 -14.43 13.89
CA LEU A 57 -0.80 -14.39 15.36
C LEU A 57 0.62 -14.54 15.93
N TYR A 58 1.42 -15.47 15.40
CA TYR A 58 2.81 -15.65 15.84
C TYR A 58 3.74 -14.54 15.36
N SER A 59 3.50 -13.95 14.19
CA SER A 59 4.32 -12.85 13.67
C SER A 59 4.15 -11.56 14.49
N GLU A 60 2.95 -11.31 14.98
CA GLU A 60 2.60 -10.11 15.76
C GLU A 60 2.76 -10.32 17.28
N GLY A 61 2.66 -11.56 17.76
CA GLY A 61 2.58 -11.87 19.19
C GLY A 61 1.23 -11.47 19.77
N THR A 62 0.15 -11.62 18.99
CA THR A 62 -1.23 -11.27 19.36
C THR A 62 -2.04 -12.53 19.64
N GLY A 63 -3.27 -12.36 20.15
CA GLY A 63 -4.14 -13.51 20.42
C GLY A 63 -3.63 -14.44 21.53
N GLY A 64 -2.89 -13.91 22.51
CA GLY A 64 -2.42 -14.69 23.65
C GLY A 64 -1.21 -15.59 23.37
N VAL A 65 -0.62 -15.51 22.18
CA VAL A 65 0.64 -16.20 21.84
C VAL A 65 1.81 -15.24 21.91
N LYS A 66 3.00 -15.76 22.23
CA LYS A 66 4.24 -14.98 22.14
C LYS A 66 4.60 -14.77 20.67
N LYS A 67 5.29 -13.66 20.40
CA LYS A 67 5.85 -13.40 19.08
C LYS A 67 6.93 -14.44 18.77
N GLU A 68 6.71 -15.25 17.73
CA GLU A 68 7.61 -16.31 17.27
C GLU A 68 7.79 -16.21 15.76
N PRO A 69 8.71 -15.31 15.27
CA PRO A 69 8.86 -15.04 13.85
C PRO A 69 9.21 -16.27 13.02
N GLN A 70 10.03 -17.16 13.56
CA GLN A 70 10.43 -18.39 12.86
C GLN A 70 9.24 -19.33 12.64
N LYS A 71 8.40 -19.48 13.66
CA LYS A 71 7.17 -20.28 13.53
C LYS A 71 6.17 -19.65 12.57
N ALA A 72 6.06 -18.32 12.58
CA ALA A 72 5.26 -17.60 11.61
C ALA A 72 5.76 -17.85 10.19
N LEU A 73 7.08 -17.81 9.95
CA LEU A 73 7.70 -18.10 8.67
C LEU A 73 7.30 -19.48 8.15
N GLU A 74 7.46 -20.53 8.96
CA GLU A 74 7.10 -21.92 8.61
C GLU A 74 5.62 -22.05 8.23
N LEU A 75 4.74 -21.39 8.99
CA LEU A 75 3.30 -21.39 8.75
C LEU A 75 2.92 -20.63 7.46
N TYR A 76 3.59 -19.48 7.19
CA TYR A 76 3.42 -18.78 5.92
C TYR A 76 3.93 -19.63 4.74
N GLU A 77 5.07 -20.33 4.88
CA GLU A 77 5.58 -21.23 3.84
C GLU A 77 4.60 -22.37 3.55
N LYS A 78 4.00 -22.95 4.59
CA LYS A 78 2.97 -23.99 4.44
C LYS A 78 1.74 -23.44 3.69
N ALA A 79 1.26 -22.26 4.06
CA ALA A 79 0.12 -21.63 3.39
C ALA A 79 0.44 -21.22 1.94
N CYS A 80 1.62 -20.65 1.68
CA CYS A 80 2.06 -20.26 0.34
C CYS A 80 2.26 -21.50 -0.57
N SER A 81 2.76 -22.61 -0.03
CA SER A 81 2.90 -23.87 -0.77
C SER A 81 1.55 -24.42 -1.21
N ALA A 82 0.49 -24.11 -0.47
CA ALA A 82 -0.90 -24.41 -0.84
C ALA A 82 -1.54 -23.30 -1.71
N ASN A 83 -0.74 -22.44 -2.36
CA ASN A 83 -1.15 -21.34 -3.23
C ASN A 83 -2.02 -20.26 -2.55
N PHE A 84 -1.81 -20.01 -1.26
CA PHE A 84 -2.49 -18.91 -0.58
C PHE A 84 -1.71 -17.61 -0.81
N ALA A 85 -2.19 -16.78 -1.73
CA ALA A 85 -1.47 -15.61 -2.26
C ALA A 85 -1.02 -14.63 -1.17
N LEU A 86 -1.88 -14.33 -0.17
CA LEU A 86 -1.53 -13.45 0.95
C LEU A 86 -0.34 -13.97 1.76
N ALA A 87 -0.22 -15.30 1.94
CA ALA A 87 0.94 -15.87 2.62
C ALA A 87 2.21 -15.71 1.80
N CYS A 88 2.13 -15.90 0.48
CA CYS A 88 3.26 -15.67 -0.42
C CYS A 88 3.66 -14.19 -0.41
N ASN A 89 2.70 -13.27 -0.39
CA ASN A 89 2.97 -11.84 -0.26
C ASN A 89 3.70 -11.50 1.05
N ASN A 90 3.24 -12.05 2.18
CA ASN A 90 3.90 -11.84 3.47
C ASN A 90 5.32 -12.42 3.51
N LEU A 91 5.55 -13.58 2.90
CA LEU A 91 6.92 -14.13 2.73
C LEU A 91 7.79 -13.22 1.88
N GLY A 92 7.25 -12.69 0.78
CA GLY A 92 7.94 -11.69 -0.03
C GLY A 92 8.40 -10.52 0.82
N TYR A 93 7.51 -9.95 1.62
CA TYR A 93 7.82 -8.84 2.53
C TYR A 93 8.83 -9.21 3.62
N ILE A 94 8.74 -10.40 4.23
CA ILE A 94 9.68 -10.87 5.24
C ILE A 94 11.11 -10.94 4.66
N TYR A 95 11.25 -11.53 3.46
CA TYR A 95 12.57 -11.63 2.81
C TYR A 95 13.04 -10.30 2.22
N GLU A 96 12.15 -9.40 1.81
CA GLU A 96 12.49 -8.05 1.35
C GLU A 96 13.00 -7.19 2.51
N SER A 97 12.31 -7.20 3.65
CA SER A 97 12.63 -6.35 4.80
C SER A 97 13.71 -6.92 5.72
N GLY A 98 13.92 -8.23 5.72
CA GLY A 98 14.76 -8.90 6.70
C GLY A 98 14.12 -9.04 8.09
N ASN A 99 12.81 -8.76 8.20
CA ASN A 99 12.10 -8.82 9.49
C ASN A 99 11.48 -10.20 9.71
N GLY A 100 12.21 -11.08 10.37
CA GLY A 100 11.80 -12.46 10.66
C GLY A 100 12.61 -13.52 9.91
N ALA A 101 13.42 -13.12 8.95
CA ALA A 101 14.42 -13.95 8.26
C ALA A 101 15.55 -13.05 7.74
N ASP A 102 16.68 -13.62 7.35
CA ASP A 102 17.75 -12.86 6.68
C ASP A 102 17.22 -12.26 5.38
N GLN A 103 17.55 -10.97 5.13
CA GLN A 103 17.13 -10.28 3.93
C GLN A 103 17.61 -11.00 2.67
N ASN A 104 16.69 -11.24 1.75
CA ASN A 104 16.98 -11.93 0.50
C ASN A 104 16.01 -11.48 -0.61
N PHE A 105 16.42 -10.51 -1.40
CA PHE A 105 15.58 -9.98 -2.48
C PHE A 105 15.24 -11.01 -3.56
N THR A 106 16.12 -11.97 -3.85
CA THR A 106 15.83 -13.04 -4.83
C THR A 106 14.69 -13.94 -4.34
N LYS A 107 14.70 -14.30 -3.05
CA LYS A 107 13.55 -15.02 -2.46
C LYS A 107 12.29 -14.16 -2.44
N ALA A 108 12.40 -12.87 -2.10
CA ALA A 108 11.28 -11.94 -2.11
C ALA A 108 10.62 -11.89 -3.49
N VAL A 109 11.41 -11.75 -4.57
CA VAL A 109 10.92 -11.81 -5.96
C VAL A 109 10.15 -13.09 -6.22
N SER A 110 10.72 -14.26 -5.87
CA SER A 110 10.07 -15.55 -6.11
C SER A 110 8.72 -15.68 -5.40
N TYR A 111 8.61 -15.17 -4.17
CA TYR A 111 7.36 -15.19 -3.42
C TYR A 111 6.34 -14.17 -3.95
N TYR A 112 6.78 -12.97 -4.31
CA TYR A 112 5.89 -11.99 -4.94
C TYR A 112 5.43 -12.42 -6.33
N GLU A 113 6.25 -13.13 -7.11
CA GLU A 113 5.81 -13.73 -8.39
C GLU A 113 4.69 -14.75 -8.20
N LYS A 114 4.76 -15.54 -7.12
CA LYS A 114 3.66 -16.47 -6.77
C LYS A 114 2.39 -15.72 -6.39
N SER A 115 2.50 -14.73 -5.52
CA SER A 115 1.34 -13.98 -5.03
C SER A 115 0.71 -13.10 -6.13
N CYS A 116 1.52 -12.52 -7.00
CA CYS A 116 1.03 -11.68 -8.09
C CYS A 116 0.24 -12.46 -9.17
N LYS A 117 0.30 -13.78 -9.21
CA LYS A 117 -0.61 -14.58 -10.06
C LYS A 117 -2.06 -14.33 -9.69
N ASP A 118 -2.34 -14.23 -8.40
CA ASP A 118 -3.65 -13.95 -7.83
C ASP A 118 -3.83 -12.46 -7.45
N ASN A 119 -3.04 -11.59 -8.10
CA ASN A 119 -3.07 -10.12 -8.02
C ASN A 119 -2.56 -9.51 -6.70
N GLU A 120 -2.08 -10.33 -5.76
CA GLU A 120 -1.47 -9.86 -4.53
C GLU A 120 0.03 -9.57 -4.72
N GLY A 121 0.55 -8.51 -4.11
CA GLY A 121 1.99 -8.23 -4.13
C GLY A 121 2.57 -7.77 -5.47
N CYS A 122 1.74 -7.49 -6.49
CA CYS A 122 2.21 -7.03 -7.80
C CYS A 122 2.93 -5.69 -7.73
N THR A 123 2.49 -4.78 -6.86
CA THR A 123 3.17 -3.50 -6.63
C THR A 123 4.56 -3.70 -6.05
N SER A 124 4.71 -4.55 -5.03
CA SER A 124 6.03 -4.86 -4.44
C SER A 124 6.96 -5.51 -5.44
N LEU A 125 6.46 -6.47 -6.22
CA LEU A 125 7.24 -7.09 -7.31
C LEU A 125 7.67 -6.03 -8.34
N GLY A 126 6.79 -5.12 -8.70
CA GLY A 126 7.09 -4.00 -9.60
C GLY A 126 8.19 -3.10 -9.06
N LEU A 127 8.21 -2.82 -7.75
CA LEU A 127 9.29 -2.05 -7.10
C LEU A 127 10.64 -2.77 -7.18
N LEU A 128 10.67 -4.08 -6.97
CA LEU A 128 11.91 -4.86 -7.09
C LEU A 128 12.45 -4.83 -8.53
N TYR A 129 11.60 -4.96 -9.55
CA TYR A 129 12.01 -4.82 -10.95
C TYR A 129 12.43 -3.38 -11.30
N ALA A 130 11.74 -2.35 -10.79
CA ALA A 130 12.09 -0.95 -11.03
C ALA A 130 13.47 -0.59 -10.47
N ASN A 131 13.85 -1.20 -9.33
CA ASN A 131 15.10 -0.92 -8.63
C ASN A 131 16.23 -1.91 -8.99
N GLY A 132 15.92 -3.05 -9.60
CA GLY A 132 16.90 -4.12 -9.82
C GLY A 132 17.30 -4.84 -8.54
N ALA A 133 16.38 -4.95 -7.57
CA ALA A 133 16.65 -5.62 -6.31
C ALA A 133 16.29 -7.12 -6.39
N GLY A 134 17.29 -7.98 -6.35
CA GLY A 134 17.12 -9.44 -6.47
C GLY A 134 16.82 -9.95 -7.88
N VAL A 135 16.65 -9.05 -8.84
CA VAL A 135 16.45 -9.31 -10.28
C VAL A 135 17.18 -8.26 -11.10
N GLU A 136 17.38 -8.50 -12.39
CA GLU A 136 17.81 -7.46 -13.30
C GLU A 136 16.75 -6.34 -13.40
N ARG A 137 17.23 -5.09 -13.42
CA ARG A 137 16.33 -3.93 -13.51
C ARG A 137 15.55 -3.94 -14.82
N ASP A 138 14.23 -3.95 -14.71
CA ASP A 138 13.32 -3.90 -15.85
C ASP A 138 12.13 -2.96 -15.56
N THR A 139 12.24 -1.72 -16.01
CA THR A 139 11.20 -0.71 -15.80
C THR A 139 9.95 -0.95 -16.64
N LYS A 140 10.08 -1.66 -17.77
CA LYS A 140 8.90 -2.06 -18.57
C LYS A 140 8.10 -3.14 -17.84
N LYS A 141 8.78 -4.11 -17.25
CA LYS A 141 8.16 -5.14 -16.41
C LYS A 141 7.50 -4.52 -15.18
N ALA A 142 8.19 -3.56 -14.52
CA ALA A 142 7.63 -2.82 -13.41
C ALA A 142 6.31 -2.11 -13.78
N ALA A 143 6.28 -1.44 -14.94
CA ALA A 143 5.07 -0.78 -15.44
C ALA A 143 3.91 -1.77 -15.69
N GLN A 144 4.18 -2.94 -16.25
CA GLN A 144 3.18 -3.99 -16.44
C GLN A 144 2.62 -4.49 -15.10
N LEU A 145 3.49 -4.67 -14.11
CA LEU A 145 3.11 -5.11 -12.75
C LEU A 145 2.28 -4.05 -12.02
N TYR A 146 2.67 -2.77 -12.11
CA TYR A 146 1.89 -1.67 -11.55
C TYR A 146 0.53 -1.52 -12.24
N ASN A 147 0.48 -1.70 -13.57
CA ASN A 147 -0.78 -1.69 -14.30
C ASN A 147 -1.70 -2.82 -13.80
N LYS A 148 -1.17 -4.04 -13.70
CA LYS A 148 -1.92 -5.17 -13.15
C LYS A 148 -2.41 -4.87 -11.73
N ALA A 149 -1.55 -4.38 -10.84
CA ALA A 149 -1.92 -4.01 -9.48
C ALA A 149 -3.05 -2.97 -9.46
N CYS A 150 -2.93 -1.92 -10.28
CA CYS A 150 -3.94 -0.86 -10.40
C CYS A 150 -5.29 -1.38 -10.89
N GLU A 151 -5.31 -2.25 -11.92
CA GLU A 151 -6.54 -2.87 -12.44
C GLU A 151 -7.28 -3.71 -11.39
N TYR A 152 -6.55 -4.30 -10.46
CA TYR A 152 -7.12 -5.10 -9.36
C TYR A 152 -7.30 -4.32 -8.05
N GLY A 153 -7.21 -2.99 -8.12
CA GLY A 153 -7.58 -2.12 -7.03
C GLY A 153 -6.48 -1.79 -6.03
N ASP A 154 -5.22 -2.16 -6.31
CA ASP A 154 -4.08 -1.64 -5.54
C ASP A 154 -3.75 -0.21 -5.99
N MET A 155 -4.26 0.75 -5.23
CA MET A 155 -4.11 2.17 -5.53
C MET A 155 -2.67 2.67 -5.44
N MET A 156 -1.79 1.97 -4.73
CA MET A 156 -0.35 2.28 -4.76
C MET A 156 0.27 1.90 -6.12
N GLY A 157 -0.18 0.79 -6.72
CA GLY A 157 0.16 0.43 -8.10
C GLY A 157 -0.26 1.52 -9.09
N CYS A 158 -1.47 2.09 -8.93
CA CYS A 158 -1.92 3.23 -9.74
C CYS A 158 -1.00 4.45 -9.57
N ASN A 159 -0.65 4.82 -8.33
CA ASN A 159 0.28 5.92 -8.08
C ASN A 159 1.64 5.69 -8.75
N ASN A 160 2.21 4.50 -8.61
CA ASN A 160 3.51 4.18 -9.18
C ASN A 160 3.47 4.18 -10.72
N LEU A 161 2.39 3.69 -11.32
CA LEU A 161 2.19 3.77 -12.77
C LEU A 161 2.03 5.22 -13.24
N GLY A 162 1.34 6.05 -12.47
CA GLY A 162 1.26 7.50 -12.70
C GLY A 162 2.64 8.15 -12.71
N TYR A 163 3.49 7.79 -11.74
CA TYR A 163 4.86 8.29 -11.67
C TYR A 163 5.70 7.87 -12.89
N LEU A 164 5.63 6.61 -13.32
CA LEU A 164 6.35 6.15 -14.52
C LEU A 164 5.89 6.90 -15.78
N ASN A 165 4.58 7.14 -15.93
CA ASN A 165 4.04 7.93 -17.04
C ASN A 165 4.50 9.40 -16.97
N MET A 166 4.48 10.02 -15.79
CA MET A 166 4.93 11.40 -15.58
C MET A 166 6.41 11.58 -15.91
N GLN A 167 7.25 10.62 -15.58
CA GLN A 167 8.71 10.68 -15.79
C GLN A 167 9.16 10.10 -17.14
N GLY A 168 8.31 9.35 -17.85
CA GLY A 168 8.72 8.62 -19.06
C GLY A 168 9.67 7.46 -18.79
N ILE A 169 9.57 6.82 -17.61
CA ILE A 169 10.45 5.73 -17.22
C ILE A 169 9.90 4.40 -17.76
N GLY A 170 10.67 3.76 -18.65
CA GLY A 170 10.28 2.51 -19.29
C GLY A 170 9.20 2.63 -20.36
N MET A 171 8.70 3.85 -20.59
CA MET A 171 7.68 4.20 -21.59
C MET A 171 7.83 5.66 -22.03
N ALA A 172 7.08 6.08 -23.03
CA ALA A 172 7.00 7.49 -23.37
C ALA A 172 6.32 8.30 -22.27
N GLN A 173 6.82 9.51 -21.99
CA GLN A 173 6.20 10.42 -21.03
C GLN A 173 4.77 10.78 -21.47
N ASP A 174 3.83 10.70 -20.54
CA ASP A 174 2.42 10.98 -20.79
C ASP A 174 1.75 11.55 -19.52
N TYR A 175 1.69 12.87 -19.44
CA TYR A 175 1.09 13.56 -18.28
C TYR A 175 -0.43 13.37 -18.18
N GLU A 176 -1.14 13.16 -19.29
CA GLU A 176 -2.57 12.91 -19.23
C GLU A 176 -2.88 11.54 -18.60
N LYS A 177 -2.09 10.51 -18.98
CA LYS A 177 -2.18 9.21 -18.32
C LYS A 177 -1.74 9.28 -16.86
N ALA A 178 -0.64 10.00 -16.57
CA ALA A 178 -0.20 10.20 -15.19
C ALA A 178 -1.32 10.80 -14.33
N LYS A 179 -2.00 11.85 -14.83
CA LYS A 179 -3.14 12.47 -14.15
C LYS A 179 -4.25 11.46 -13.84
N LYS A 180 -4.67 10.66 -14.83
CA LYS A 180 -5.71 9.63 -14.64
C LYS A 180 -5.33 8.62 -13.53
N PHE A 181 -4.09 8.16 -13.52
CA PHE A 181 -3.61 7.22 -12.51
C PHE A 181 -3.50 7.87 -11.12
N TYR A 182 -3.08 9.12 -11.04
CA TYR A 182 -3.06 9.85 -9.76
C TYR A 182 -4.47 10.17 -9.26
N GLU A 183 -5.44 10.44 -10.16
CA GLU A 183 -6.86 10.58 -9.80
C GLU A 183 -7.39 9.28 -9.17
N LEU A 184 -7.10 8.11 -9.76
CA LEU A 184 -7.47 6.82 -9.19
C LEU A 184 -6.83 6.62 -7.82
N ALA A 185 -5.53 6.84 -7.70
CA ALA A 185 -4.80 6.70 -6.44
C ALA A 185 -5.33 7.63 -5.34
N CYS A 186 -5.56 8.90 -5.69
CA CYS A 186 -6.11 9.89 -4.76
C CYS A 186 -7.52 9.53 -4.32
N ASN A 187 -8.39 9.10 -5.24
CA ASN A 187 -9.75 8.68 -4.92
C ASN A 187 -9.76 7.42 -4.06
N GLY A 188 -8.80 6.55 -4.26
CA GLY A 188 -8.58 5.37 -3.43
C GLY A 188 -7.89 5.64 -2.09
N GLY A 189 -7.65 6.91 -1.71
CA GLY A 189 -7.13 7.26 -0.40
C GLY A 189 -5.60 7.29 -0.29
N ILE A 190 -4.87 7.26 -1.40
CA ILE A 190 -3.41 7.36 -1.39
C ILE A 190 -3.00 8.84 -1.36
N GLY A 191 -2.54 9.33 -0.21
CA GLY A 191 -2.18 10.74 0.00
C GLY A 191 -1.13 11.26 -0.97
N ILE A 192 -0.07 10.48 -1.26
CA ILE A 192 0.95 10.84 -2.26
C ILE A 192 0.34 10.95 -3.67
N GLY A 193 -0.67 10.14 -4.00
CA GLY A 193 -1.39 10.25 -5.28
C GLY A 193 -2.15 11.57 -5.39
N CYS A 194 -2.74 12.04 -4.28
CA CYS A 194 -3.40 13.36 -4.23
C CYS A 194 -2.38 14.51 -4.37
N ASP A 195 -1.22 14.40 -3.74
CA ASP A 195 -0.16 15.40 -3.85
C ASP A 195 0.38 15.50 -5.27
N ASN A 196 0.67 14.35 -5.89
CA ASN A 196 1.09 14.29 -7.30
C ASN A 196 0.02 14.86 -8.24
N LEU A 197 -1.26 14.60 -7.99
CA LEU A 197 -2.35 15.20 -8.76
C LEU A 197 -2.39 16.73 -8.60
N GLY A 198 -2.20 17.20 -7.37
CA GLY A 198 -2.08 18.63 -7.06
C GLY A 198 -0.93 19.28 -7.82
N PHE A 199 0.21 18.60 -7.87
CA PHE A 199 1.38 19.04 -8.65
C PHE A 199 1.05 19.20 -10.14
N LEU A 200 0.41 18.20 -10.76
CA LEU A 200 0.01 18.29 -12.17
C LEU A 200 -0.92 19.48 -12.44
N HIS A 201 -1.88 19.74 -11.56
CA HIS A 201 -2.77 20.90 -11.68
C HIS A 201 -2.03 22.23 -11.45
N ALA A 202 -1.13 22.32 -10.48
CA ALA A 202 -0.38 23.54 -10.18
C ALA A 202 0.55 23.95 -11.32
N PHE A 203 1.11 22.98 -12.04
CA PHE A 203 2.06 23.24 -13.13
C PHE A 203 1.46 23.09 -14.53
N GLY A 204 0.18 22.72 -14.65
CA GLY A 204 -0.47 22.55 -15.95
C GLY A 204 0.07 21.38 -16.76
N GLN A 205 0.55 20.33 -16.11
CA GLN A 205 1.08 19.14 -16.76
C GLN A 205 -0.04 18.14 -17.06
N GLY A 206 -0.28 17.83 -18.34
CA GLY A 206 -1.39 16.97 -18.78
C GLY A 206 -2.78 17.55 -18.53
N THR A 207 -2.85 18.84 -18.19
CA THR A 207 -4.07 19.59 -17.97
C THR A 207 -3.77 21.09 -18.08
N LYS A 208 -4.80 21.94 -18.16
CA LYS A 208 -4.61 23.38 -17.97
C LYS A 208 -4.20 23.65 -16.51
N GLN A 209 -3.29 24.61 -16.32
CA GLN A 209 -2.91 25.05 -14.96
C GLN A 209 -4.14 25.52 -14.19
N ASP A 210 -4.32 24.97 -13.00
CA ASP A 210 -5.45 25.28 -12.12
C ASP A 210 -5.05 25.14 -10.64
N TYR A 211 -4.69 26.24 -10.02
CA TYR A 211 -4.31 26.29 -8.62
C TYR A 211 -5.46 25.98 -7.66
N ALA A 212 -6.72 26.21 -8.07
CA ALA A 212 -7.85 25.87 -7.23
C ALA A 212 -8.06 24.34 -7.14
N GLN A 213 -7.83 23.63 -8.26
CA GLN A 213 -7.83 22.17 -8.24
C GLN A 213 -6.58 21.62 -7.52
N ALA A 214 -5.43 22.27 -7.66
CA ALA A 214 -4.22 21.92 -6.92
C ALA A 214 -4.47 22.04 -5.40
N ALA A 215 -5.06 23.15 -4.94
CA ALA A 215 -5.39 23.36 -3.53
C ALA A 215 -6.28 22.25 -2.97
N LYS A 216 -7.35 21.86 -3.69
CA LYS A 216 -8.23 20.74 -3.30
C LYS A 216 -7.48 19.42 -3.21
N SER A 217 -6.59 19.14 -4.15
CA SER A 217 -5.81 17.91 -4.18
C SER A 217 -4.81 17.86 -3.02
N TYR A 218 -4.11 18.95 -2.74
CA TYR A 218 -3.19 19.07 -1.60
C TYR A 218 -3.93 19.02 -0.26
N GLU A 219 -5.12 19.61 -0.17
CA GLU A 219 -5.95 19.53 1.04
C GLU A 219 -6.33 18.08 1.34
N LYS A 220 -6.74 17.32 0.31
CA LYS A 220 -7.04 15.90 0.44
C LYS A 220 -5.79 15.09 0.84
N ALA A 221 -4.62 15.38 0.24
CA ALA A 221 -3.34 14.77 0.62
C ALA A 221 -3.01 15.02 2.09
N CYS A 222 -3.11 16.27 2.53
CA CYS A 222 -2.90 16.70 3.92
C CYS A 222 -3.88 16.02 4.90
N GLY A 223 -5.16 15.88 4.50
CA GLY A 223 -6.19 15.19 5.27
C GLY A 223 -5.94 13.69 5.40
N LEU A 224 -5.31 13.08 4.41
CA LEU A 224 -4.90 11.67 4.40
C LEU A 224 -3.57 11.42 5.14
N GLY A 225 -2.99 12.44 5.79
CA GLY A 225 -1.74 12.31 6.53
C GLY A 225 -0.49 12.38 5.65
N TYR A 226 -0.61 12.74 4.38
CA TYR A 226 0.56 13.00 3.55
C TYR A 226 0.99 14.46 3.75
N TYR A 227 1.87 14.68 4.71
CA TYR A 227 2.20 16.00 5.25
C TYR A 227 2.93 16.92 4.26
N ALA A 228 3.56 16.40 3.20
CA ALA A 228 4.06 17.22 2.10
C ALA A 228 2.92 17.98 1.41
N GLY A 229 1.75 17.37 1.27
CA GLY A 229 0.54 18.05 0.78
C GLY A 229 0.10 19.22 1.66
N CYS A 230 0.28 19.12 2.99
CA CYS A 230 0.01 20.27 3.89
C CYS A 230 0.97 21.43 3.59
N ASN A 231 2.26 21.15 3.37
CA ASN A 231 3.24 22.16 2.99
C ASN A 231 2.88 22.81 1.64
N ASN A 232 2.52 22.01 0.63
CA ASN A 232 2.17 22.51 -0.68
C ASN A 232 0.90 23.36 -0.66
N LEU A 233 -0.11 22.97 0.12
CA LEU A 233 -1.31 23.77 0.36
C LEU A 233 -1.00 25.09 1.07
N ALA A 234 -0.11 25.06 2.07
CA ALA A 234 0.32 26.24 2.80
C ALA A 234 0.95 27.29 1.89
N ILE A 235 1.77 26.86 0.94
CA ILE A 235 2.36 27.74 -0.08
C ILE A 235 1.27 28.43 -0.90
N LEU A 236 0.23 27.72 -1.31
CA LEU A 236 -0.88 28.31 -2.05
C LEU A 236 -1.65 29.36 -1.24
N TYR A 237 -1.84 29.14 0.07
CA TYR A 237 -2.45 30.15 0.96
C TYR A 237 -1.56 31.36 1.19
N ALA A 238 -0.25 31.16 1.37
CA ALA A 238 0.69 32.28 1.53
C ALA A 238 0.79 33.15 0.26
N GLU A 239 0.67 32.53 -0.90
CA GLU A 239 0.77 33.22 -2.20
C GLU A 239 -0.58 33.69 -2.77
N GLY A 240 -1.70 33.31 -2.17
CA GLY A 240 -3.04 33.59 -2.71
C GLY A 240 -3.32 32.93 -4.06
N LYS A 241 -2.69 31.78 -4.34
CA LYS A 241 -2.83 31.06 -5.62
C LYS A 241 -3.97 30.03 -5.53
N GLY A 242 -5.03 30.26 -6.30
CA GLY A 242 -6.21 29.36 -6.35
C GLY A 242 -7.07 29.35 -5.07
N VAL A 243 -6.64 30.06 -4.05
CA VAL A 243 -7.30 30.32 -2.77
C VAL A 243 -7.09 31.77 -2.40
N ASN A 244 -7.92 32.33 -1.52
CA ASN A 244 -7.63 33.65 -0.95
C ASN A 244 -6.37 33.58 -0.08
N ALA A 245 -5.49 34.57 -0.19
CA ALA A 245 -4.30 34.65 0.66
C ALA A 245 -4.69 34.67 2.14
N ASP A 246 -4.04 33.81 2.92
CA ASP A 246 -4.28 33.66 4.35
C ASP A 246 -3.01 33.17 5.05
N ASP A 247 -2.22 34.10 5.56
CA ASP A 247 -0.96 33.81 6.25
C ASP A 247 -1.17 32.98 7.53
N LYS A 248 -2.28 33.20 8.21
CA LYS A 248 -2.61 32.42 9.42
C LYS A 248 -2.85 30.95 9.08
N LYS A 249 -3.65 30.70 8.04
CA LYS A 249 -3.90 29.36 7.52
C LYS A 249 -2.62 28.71 7.00
N ALA A 250 -1.80 29.47 6.27
CA ALA A 250 -0.51 29.01 5.79
C ALA A 250 0.40 28.59 6.95
N GLN A 251 0.47 29.42 8.01
CA GLN A 251 1.27 29.13 9.20
C GLN A 251 0.81 27.85 9.92
N GLU A 252 -0.51 27.64 10.07
CA GLU A 252 -1.08 26.43 10.66
C GLU A 252 -0.73 25.17 9.84
N LEU A 253 -0.81 25.26 8.51
CA LEU A 253 -0.51 24.16 7.60
C LEU A 253 0.99 23.84 7.55
N PHE A 254 1.86 24.86 7.51
CA PHE A 254 3.31 24.65 7.61
C PHE A 254 3.70 23.99 8.93
N LYS A 255 3.09 24.44 10.04
CA LYS A 255 3.31 23.80 11.34
C LYS A 255 2.85 22.34 11.31
N LYS A 256 1.68 22.04 10.76
CA LYS A 256 1.18 20.67 10.61
C LYS A 256 2.13 19.81 9.78
N ALA A 257 2.71 20.35 8.70
CA ALA A 257 3.72 19.67 7.90
C ALA A 257 5.00 19.40 8.71
N CYS A 258 5.46 20.39 9.47
CA CYS A 258 6.62 20.28 10.36
C CYS A 258 6.40 19.20 11.44
N ASP A 259 5.28 19.25 12.14
CA ASP A 259 4.91 18.27 13.18
C ASP A 259 4.79 16.84 12.59
N GLY A 260 4.42 16.73 11.31
CA GLY A 260 4.40 15.49 10.54
C GLY A 260 5.77 15.05 9.97
N GLY A 261 6.86 15.72 10.33
CA GLY A 261 8.23 15.36 9.95
C GLY A 261 8.70 15.92 8.61
N VAL A 262 7.97 16.82 7.97
CA VAL A 262 8.36 17.48 6.72
C VAL A 262 9.25 18.68 7.05
N LYS A 263 10.57 18.50 6.99
CA LYS A 263 11.56 19.53 7.36
C LYS A 263 11.33 20.87 6.67
N ILE A 264 11.06 20.87 5.36
CA ILE A 264 10.79 22.11 4.61
C ILE A 264 9.55 22.86 5.14
N GLY A 265 8.59 22.15 5.74
CA GLY A 265 7.45 22.77 6.40
C GLY A 265 7.86 23.58 7.65
N CYS A 266 8.87 23.11 8.40
CA CYS A 266 9.43 23.84 9.54
C CYS A 266 10.12 25.11 9.06
N ASP A 267 10.94 25.00 8.01
CA ASP A 267 11.70 26.13 7.44
C ASP A 267 10.73 27.19 6.88
N ASN A 268 9.69 26.79 6.17
CA ASN A 268 8.66 27.67 5.64
C ASN A 268 7.82 28.33 6.74
N ALA A 269 7.49 27.61 7.80
CA ALA A 269 6.80 28.17 8.97
C ALA A 269 7.61 29.28 9.63
N GLN A 270 8.92 29.13 9.73
CA GLN A 270 9.81 30.13 10.29
C GLN A 270 9.95 31.34 9.36
N ALA A 271 10.18 31.10 8.06
CA ALA A 271 10.30 32.17 7.06
C ALA A 271 9.03 33.04 6.98
N LEU A 272 7.86 32.44 7.04
CA LEU A 272 6.60 33.20 7.04
C LEU A 272 6.46 34.09 8.27
N LYS A 273 6.84 33.60 9.47
CA LYS A 273 6.85 34.44 10.71
C LYS A 273 7.80 35.63 10.63
N ASP A 274 8.95 35.46 10.01
CA ASP A 274 9.96 36.51 9.89
C ASP A 274 9.56 37.61 8.90
N ASN A 275 8.75 37.25 7.88
CA ASN A 275 8.19 38.18 6.89
C ASN A 275 6.96 38.97 7.40
N ILE A 276 6.29 38.51 8.45
CA ILE A 276 5.09 39.16 9.03
C ILE A 276 5.50 40.20 10.09
N LYS A 277 6.77 40.24 10.53
CA LYS A 277 7.34 41.23 11.43
C LYS A 277 7.79 42.48 10.67
#